data_59253c8c586bbb70cc64f06a36f704a1
#
_entry.id   59253c8c586bbb70cc64f06a36f704a1
#
_cell.length_a   1.000
_cell.length_b   1.000
_cell.length_c   1.000
_cell.angle_alpha   90.00
_cell.angle_beta   90.00
_cell.angle_gamma   90.00
#
_symmetry.space_group_name_H-M   'P 1'
#
loop_
_entity.id
_entity.type
_entity.pdbx_description
1 polymer ?
#
loop_
_entity_poly.entity_id
_entity_poly.type
_entity_poly.pdbx_seq_one_letter_code
_entity_poly.pdbx_strand_id
1 'polypeptide(L)' 'MASDRKGEVMAFTERLDPKDPSRVMLELEDGTILGFKSTVSHVMFTNTYSPDGVPIYKVFSSNTVQILRTKKVMEVSGP' A
#
# COMPACT_ATOMS: atom_id res chain seq x y z
N MET A 1 -6.08 24.80 16.46
CA MET A 1 -5.02 23.84 16.40
C MET A 1 -5.33 22.75 15.41
N ALA A 2 -4.44 22.50 14.51
CA ALA A 2 -4.64 21.48 13.54
C ALA A 2 -4.68 20.13 14.21
N SER A 3 -5.68 19.37 13.90
CA SER A 3 -5.79 18.05 14.41
C SER A 3 -4.72 17.18 13.79
N ASP A 4 -3.89 16.60 14.60
CA ASP A 4 -2.91 15.66 14.16
C ASP A 4 -3.59 14.31 14.03
N ARG A 5 -3.78 13.86 12.81
CA ARG A 5 -4.46 12.59 12.55
C ARG A 5 -3.50 11.42 12.53
N LYS A 6 -2.37 11.59 13.20
CA LYS A 6 -1.37 10.55 13.27
C LYS A 6 -1.97 9.27 13.86
N GLY A 7 -1.80 8.18 13.14
CA GLY A 7 -2.31 6.89 13.60
C GLY A 7 -3.77 6.65 13.34
N GLU A 8 -4.49 7.62 12.80
CA GLU A 8 -5.89 7.40 12.46
C GLU A 8 -6.02 6.59 11.19
N VAL A 9 -7.02 5.72 11.17
CA VAL A 9 -7.34 4.95 9.99
C VAL A 9 -8.17 5.84 9.07
N MET A 10 -7.75 5.92 7.81
CA MET A 10 -8.42 6.76 6.83
C MET A 10 -9.24 5.90 5.88
N ALA A 11 -10.39 6.42 5.51
CA ALA A 11 -11.19 5.79 4.46
C ALA A 11 -10.51 6.00 3.11
N PHE A 12 -10.66 5.03 2.22
CA PHE A 12 -10.03 5.12 0.91
C PHE A 12 -10.84 4.32 -0.10
N THR A 13 -10.66 4.66 -1.36
CA THR A 13 -11.15 3.86 -2.47
C THR A 13 -9.95 3.38 -3.27
N GLU A 14 -10.12 2.22 -3.88
CA GLU A 14 -9.04 1.55 -4.59
C GLU A 14 -9.43 1.40 -6.05
N ARG A 15 -8.49 1.67 -6.95
CA ARG A 15 -8.71 1.46 -8.37
C ARG A 15 -7.38 1.21 -9.05
N LEU A 16 -7.45 0.60 -10.23
CA LEU A 16 -6.25 0.33 -11.01
C LEU A 16 -5.70 1.63 -11.58
N ASP A 17 -4.38 1.69 -11.67
CA ASP A 17 -3.71 2.82 -12.31
C ASP A 17 -3.73 2.60 -13.81
N PRO A 18 -4.39 3.48 -14.58
CA PRO A 18 -4.45 3.29 -16.02
C PRO A 18 -3.10 3.40 -16.72
N LYS A 19 -2.13 4.04 -16.07
CA LYS A 19 -0.80 4.21 -16.66
C LYS A 19 0.15 3.09 -16.27
N ASP A 20 -0.14 2.37 -15.20
CA ASP A 20 0.73 1.31 -14.72
C ASP A 20 -0.14 0.20 -14.13
N PRO A 21 -0.43 -0.85 -14.92
CA PRO A 21 -1.31 -1.92 -14.46
C PRO A 21 -0.78 -2.68 -13.24
N SER A 22 0.50 -2.56 -12.95
CA SER A 22 1.07 -3.23 -11.78
C SER A 22 0.89 -2.42 -10.51
N ARG A 23 0.30 -1.24 -10.61
CA ARG A 23 0.13 -0.34 -9.47
C ARG A 23 -1.34 -0.07 -9.22
N VAL A 24 -1.70 0.02 -7.95
CA VAL A 24 -3.05 0.34 -7.53
C VAL A 24 -3.05 1.76 -7.00
N MET A 25 -4.07 2.52 -7.34
CA MET A 25 -4.24 3.88 -6.83
C MET A 25 -5.20 3.84 -5.66
N LEU A 26 -4.77 4.45 -4.56
CA LEU A 26 -5.59 4.56 -3.35
C LEU A 26 -5.94 6.03 -3.18
N GLU A 27 -7.22 6.33 -3.29
CA GLU A 27 -7.69 7.68 -3.09
C GLU A 27 -8.25 7.81 -1.68
N LEU A 28 -7.62 8.65 -0.89
CA LEU A 28 -7.96 8.80 0.51
C LEU A 28 -9.08 9.82 0.68
N GLU A 29 -9.68 9.82 1.84
CA GLU A 29 -10.83 10.69 2.14
C GLU A 29 -10.49 12.17 2.05
N ASP A 30 -9.22 12.52 2.20
CA ASP A 30 -8.81 13.91 2.14
C ASP A 30 -8.33 14.34 0.75
N GLY A 31 -8.48 13.47 -0.24
CA GLY A 31 -8.08 13.79 -1.60
C GLY A 31 -6.67 13.38 -1.95
N THR A 32 -5.92 12.86 -1.00
CA THR A 32 -4.58 12.34 -1.28
C THR A 32 -4.67 11.09 -2.13
N ILE A 33 -3.81 10.94 -3.10
CA ILE A 33 -3.76 9.76 -3.95
C ILE A 33 -2.40 9.10 -3.79
N LEU A 34 -2.43 7.84 -3.40
CA LEU A 34 -1.23 7.04 -3.21
C LEU A 34 -1.14 6.00 -4.31
N GLY A 35 0.09 5.72 -4.73
CA GLY A 35 0.35 4.59 -5.59
C GLY A 35 0.88 3.45 -4.75
N PHE A 36 0.29 2.29 -4.88
CA PHE A 36 0.69 1.11 -4.11
C PHE A 36 1.08 0.00 -5.07
N LYS A 37 2.24 -0.57 -4.84
CA LYS A 37 2.76 -1.63 -5.68
C LYS A 37 3.33 -2.71 -4.80
N SER A 38 2.96 -3.96 -5.10
CA SER A 38 3.47 -5.10 -4.37
C SER A 38 4.27 -5.96 -5.33
N THR A 39 5.45 -6.37 -4.91
CA THR A 39 6.34 -7.19 -5.72
C THR A 39 6.68 -8.45 -4.95
N VAL A 40 6.42 -9.60 -5.58
CA VAL A 40 6.77 -10.88 -4.99
C VAL A 40 8.21 -11.18 -5.33
N SER A 41 9.04 -11.40 -4.30
CA SER A 41 10.44 -11.74 -4.52
C SER A 41 10.64 -13.24 -4.69
N HIS A 42 9.96 -14.03 -3.87
CA HIS A 42 10.05 -15.48 -4.01
C HIS A 42 8.94 -16.16 -3.23
N VAL A 43 8.72 -17.43 -3.55
CA VAL A 43 7.71 -18.27 -2.90
C VAL A 43 8.43 -19.49 -2.36
N MET A 44 8.10 -19.86 -1.15
CA MET A 44 8.74 -21.00 -0.50
C MET A 44 7.67 -22.00 -0.07
N PHE A 45 7.95 -23.28 -0.31
CA PHE A 45 7.12 -24.33 0.23
C PHE A 45 7.51 -24.57 1.69
N THR A 46 6.56 -24.48 2.59
CA THR A 46 6.86 -24.61 4.02
C THR A 46 7.10 -26.05 4.45
N ASN A 47 6.85 -27.01 3.57
CA ASN A 47 6.93 -28.42 3.87
C ASN A 47 5.91 -28.83 4.93
N THR A 48 4.82 -28.09 5.03
CA THR A 48 3.71 -28.41 5.91
C THR A 48 2.42 -28.38 5.09
N TYR A 49 1.41 -29.04 5.63
CA TYR A 49 0.13 -29.19 4.95
C TYR A 49 -0.99 -28.80 5.90
N SER A 50 -2.07 -28.30 5.35
CA SER A 50 -3.28 -28.04 6.12
C SER A 50 -3.94 -29.36 6.49
N PRO A 51 -4.88 -29.34 7.42
CA PRO A 51 -5.62 -30.55 7.76
C PRO A 51 -6.30 -31.21 6.56
N ASP A 52 -6.61 -30.43 5.53
CA ASP A 52 -7.23 -30.95 4.30
C ASP A 52 -6.23 -31.55 3.33
N GLY A 53 -4.94 -31.56 3.68
CA GLY A 53 -3.91 -32.08 2.80
C GLY A 53 -3.41 -31.12 1.75
N VAL A 54 -3.73 -29.83 1.87
CA VAL A 54 -3.29 -28.81 0.92
C VAL A 54 -1.93 -28.27 1.35
N PRO A 55 -0.96 -28.21 0.44
CA PRO A 55 0.35 -27.68 0.80
C PRO A 55 0.29 -26.20 1.15
N ILE A 56 1.10 -25.81 2.10
CA ILE A 56 1.16 -24.42 2.57
C ILE A 56 2.42 -23.77 2.03
N TYR A 57 2.25 -22.63 1.37
CA TYR A 57 3.34 -21.87 0.82
C TYR A 57 3.50 -20.55 1.55
N LYS A 58 4.70 -20.03 1.55
CA LYS A 58 4.99 -18.73 2.11
C LYS A 58 5.45 -17.81 0.98
N VAL A 59 4.77 -16.68 0.87
CA VAL A 59 5.09 -15.70 -0.17
C VAL A 59 5.86 -14.55 0.46
N PHE A 60 7.02 -14.26 -0.12
CA PHE A 60 7.84 -13.13 0.32
C PHE A 60 7.63 -11.99 -0.67
N SER A 61 7.19 -10.88 -0.15
CA SER A 61 6.89 -9.73 -0.99
C SER A 61 7.33 -8.46 -0.31
N SER A 62 7.49 -7.42 -1.12
CA SER A 62 7.74 -6.09 -0.64
C SER A 62 6.70 -5.16 -1.22
N ASN A 63 6.35 -4.14 -0.46
CA ASN A 63 5.36 -3.17 -0.86
C ASN A 63 6.02 -1.82 -0.99
N THR A 64 5.60 -1.07 -2.00
CA THR A 64 6.09 0.28 -2.24
C THR A 64 4.92 1.22 -2.23
N VAL A 65 5.05 2.33 -1.53
CA VAL A 65 4.03 3.36 -1.49
C VAL A 65 4.64 4.64 -2.05
N GLN A 66 3.93 5.24 -2.98
CA GLN A 66 4.37 6.47 -3.62
C GLN A 66 3.24 7.49 -3.51
N ILE A 67 3.58 8.72 -3.14
CA ILE A 67 2.57 9.77 -3.09
C ILE A 67 2.44 10.35 -4.48
N LEU A 68 1.29 10.13 -5.11
CA LEU A 68 1.04 10.63 -6.45
C LEU A 68 0.45 12.04 -6.40
N ARG A 69 -0.32 12.34 -5.35
CA ARG A 69 -0.93 13.64 -5.20
C ARG A 69 -1.30 13.83 -3.74
N THR A 70 -1.01 15.00 -3.21
CA THR A 70 -1.42 15.31 -1.85
C THR A 70 -1.64 16.80 -1.72
N LYS A 71 -2.59 17.15 -0.86
CA LYS A 71 -2.81 18.52 -0.46
C LYS A 71 -2.08 18.85 0.84
N LYS A 72 -1.54 17.83 1.49
CA LYS A 72 -0.86 18.01 2.76
C LYS A 72 0.63 18.15 2.51
N VAL A 73 1.01 19.32 2.12
CA VAL A 73 2.42 19.62 1.90
C VAL A 73 2.94 20.36 3.12
N MET A 74 3.91 19.78 3.79
CA MET A 74 4.55 20.46 4.88
C MET A 74 5.46 21.50 4.31
N GLU A 75 5.20 22.74 4.66
CA GLU A 75 6.04 23.82 4.20
C GLU A 75 7.31 23.83 5.04
N VAL A 76 8.42 23.62 4.36
CA VAL A 76 9.70 23.66 5.05
C VAL A 76 10.25 25.05 4.92
N SER A 77 10.23 25.78 6.03
CA SER A 77 10.88 27.09 6.04
C SER A 77 12.36 26.83 6.15
N GLY A 78 13.05 27.10 5.10
CA GLY A 78 14.47 26.97 5.15
C GLY A 78 15.07 27.97 6.11
N PRO A 79 16.30 27.73 6.51
CA PRO A 79 17.01 28.71 7.33
C PRO A 79 17.25 29.99 6.59
#